data_8ad20bcf8fb4ce7702d8fbfb158e0aaf
#
_entry.id   8ad20bcf8fb4ce7702d8fbfb158e0aaf
#
_cell.length_a   1.000
_cell.length_b   1.000
_cell.length_c   1.000
_cell.angle_alpha   90.00
_cell.angle_beta   90.00
_cell.angle_gamma   90.00
#
_symmetry.space_group_name_H-M   'P 1'
#
loop_
_entity.id
_entity.type
_entity.pdbx_description
1 polymer ?
#
loop_
_entity_poly.entity_id
_entity_poly.type
_entity_poly.pdbx_seq_one_letter_code
_entity_poly.pdbx_strand_id
1 'polypeptide(L)'
;MTLTGNWLILLLGLLTVATFTGVVLLWRKLSGRTWKHILGRIGVLGGAQVMLVLLLAAFCNDYFGFYDSWHDLMGFASQTINQNQSHGLGSDSDPGPGPGGGPGPGATGPDATDGTGSGTGVGTEAGTHGAQPGHPLLTVQSVGGLSLPGGSVPSSTGQTQNVTIYGASTGLSTQAIVYLPPQYFKTAYRDYDFPVAIVSTGYPGAVQALQDKLKYPYRLLTGINSRQDKPIVLVMMQPSPTSVDGVDTECTNVPGGPQVNTFWAEDIPRAIEDQYRVTTSAAGWGIIGDSTGGDCALKVTMMNSDKFTVGVSLSGDYDAPEDITTGDLYETPQFRDLNNVMWRVEHLPKPPVSVLLTSSRNGESDYAAVLKFQQLTAGTPTHTSTLIRNEGGHNFTTWNAEIPPAMQWLTNTLRSSTPLP
;
A
#
# COMPACT_ATOMS: atom_id res chain seq x y z
N MET A 1 -19.21 7.33 18.81
CA MET A 1 -18.10 6.62 19.47
C MET A 1 -17.12 6.26 18.39
N THR A 2 -15.91 6.74 18.46
CA THR A 2 -14.81 6.36 17.56
C THR A 2 -14.28 4.99 17.98
N LEU A 3 -13.80 4.18 17.05
CA LEU A 3 -13.20 2.86 17.33
C LEU A 3 -11.82 2.98 17.98
N THR A 4 -11.19 4.13 17.89
CA THR A 4 -9.90 4.50 18.47
C THR A 4 -10.11 5.43 19.66
N GLY A 5 -10.70 4.96 20.72
CA GLY A 5 -10.95 5.82 21.88
C GLY A 5 -10.87 5.06 23.19
N ASN A 6 -10.12 5.61 24.15
CA ASN A 6 -9.96 5.04 25.51
C ASN A 6 -11.30 4.64 26.15
N TRP A 7 -12.40 5.28 25.79
CA TRP A 7 -13.74 4.95 26.27
C TRP A 7 -14.26 3.59 25.80
N LEU A 8 -13.97 3.19 24.56
CA LEU A 8 -14.36 1.88 24.04
C LEU A 8 -13.60 0.78 24.78
N ILE A 9 -12.30 0.95 24.93
CA ILE A 9 -11.42 0.00 25.65
C ILE A 9 -11.85 -0.12 27.11
N LEU A 10 -12.12 1.01 27.80
CA LEU A 10 -12.60 1.02 29.17
C LEU A 10 -13.97 0.31 29.31
N LEU A 11 -14.91 0.58 28.39
CA LEU A 11 -16.22 -0.08 28.39
C LEU A 11 -16.06 -1.59 28.17
N LEU A 12 -15.30 -2.03 27.17
CA LEU A 12 -15.07 -3.45 26.91
C LEU A 12 -14.32 -4.12 28.07
N GLY A 13 -13.37 -3.42 28.69
CA GLY A 13 -12.68 -3.89 29.89
C GLY A 13 -13.63 -4.12 31.06
N LEU A 14 -14.51 -3.15 31.34
CA LEU A 14 -15.53 -3.29 32.39
C LEU A 14 -16.52 -4.43 32.11
N LEU A 15 -16.99 -4.56 30.88
CA LEU A 15 -17.86 -5.65 30.44
C LEU A 15 -17.18 -7.01 30.56
N THR A 16 -15.88 -7.09 30.18
CA THR A 16 -15.09 -8.30 30.36
C THR A 16 -15.00 -8.70 31.82
N VAL A 17 -14.64 -7.77 32.70
CA VAL A 17 -14.61 -8.04 34.15
C VAL A 17 -15.99 -8.45 34.70
N ALA A 18 -17.07 -7.78 34.27
CA ALA A 18 -18.43 -8.12 34.68
C ALA A 18 -18.84 -9.52 34.20
N THR A 19 -18.50 -9.92 32.96
CA THR A 19 -18.81 -11.27 32.43
C THR A 19 -18.04 -12.35 33.18
N PHE A 20 -16.73 -12.16 33.45
CA PHE A 20 -15.94 -13.11 34.25
C PHE A 20 -16.46 -13.21 35.69
N THR A 21 -16.84 -12.09 36.31
CA THR A 21 -17.48 -12.07 37.64
C THR A 21 -18.81 -12.84 37.56
N GLY A 22 -19.60 -12.63 36.51
CA GLY A 22 -20.83 -13.38 36.23
C GLY A 22 -20.60 -14.88 36.15
N VAL A 23 -19.51 -15.33 35.46
CA VAL A 23 -19.11 -16.74 35.43
C VAL A 23 -18.95 -17.29 36.83
N VAL A 24 -18.16 -16.59 37.70
CA VAL A 24 -17.88 -17.05 39.06
C VAL A 24 -19.15 -17.12 39.92
N LEU A 25 -19.98 -16.07 39.89
CA LEU A 25 -21.19 -15.99 40.70
C LEU A 25 -22.28 -16.97 40.25
N LEU A 26 -22.44 -17.17 38.93
CA LEU A 26 -23.48 -18.05 38.39
C LEU A 26 -23.06 -19.53 38.37
N TRP A 27 -21.78 -19.82 38.52
CA TRP A 27 -21.24 -21.18 38.40
C TRP A 27 -21.96 -22.17 39.31
N ARG A 28 -22.18 -21.81 40.59
CA ARG A 28 -22.90 -22.64 41.57
C ARG A 28 -24.36 -22.86 41.21
N LYS A 29 -25.03 -21.86 40.63
CA LYS A 29 -26.45 -21.97 40.19
C LYS A 29 -26.57 -22.83 38.93
N LEU A 30 -25.53 -22.89 38.09
CA LEU A 30 -25.48 -23.65 36.85
C LEU A 30 -24.84 -25.04 37.02
N SER A 31 -24.56 -25.51 38.27
CA SER A 31 -23.88 -26.78 38.52
C SER A 31 -24.75 -28.03 38.31
N GLY A 32 -26.05 -27.87 38.03
CA GLY A 32 -26.96 -28.99 37.74
C GLY A 32 -26.58 -29.79 36.49
N ARG A 33 -27.03 -31.07 36.41
CA ARG A 33 -26.76 -32.01 35.33
C ARG A 33 -27.75 -31.93 34.17
N THR A 34 -28.79 -31.10 34.25
CA THR A 34 -29.75 -30.96 33.15
C THR A 34 -29.16 -30.18 31.97
N TRP A 35 -29.67 -30.48 30.77
CA TRP A 35 -29.19 -29.81 29.57
C TRP A 35 -29.29 -28.27 29.63
N LYS A 36 -30.28 -27.73 30.35
CA LYS A 36 -30.44 -26.27 30.60
C LYS A 36 -29.26 -25.69 31.36
N HIS A 37 -28.74 -26.40 32.37
CA HIS A 37 -27.59 -25.96 33.14
C HIS A 37 -26.29 -26.07 32.30
N ILE A 38 -26.19 -27.09 31.45
CA ILE A 38 -25.05 -27.25 30.55
C ILE A 38 -25.01 -26.11 29.54
N LEU A 39 -26.13 -25.82 28.87
CA LEU A 39 -26.24 -24.68 27.94
C LEU A 39 -25.98 -23.35 28.62
N GLY A 40 -26.47 -23.17 29.84
CA GLY A 40 -26.21 -21.98 30.65
C GLY A 40 -24.71 -21.76 30.91
N ARG A 41 -23.96 -22.82 31.25
CA ARG A 41 -22.51 -22.76 31.43
C ARG A 41 -21.78 -22.42 30.11
N ILE A 42 -22.16 -23.07 29.02
CA ILE A 42 -21.59 -22.80 27.69
C ILE A 42 -21.86 -21.35 27.30
N GLY A 43 -23.08 -20.85 27.53
CA GLY A 43 -23.44 -19.46 27.20
C GLY A 43 -22.64 -18.43 28.00
N VAL A 44 -22.49 -18.65 29.33
CA VAL A 44 -21.75 -17.70 30.21
C VAL A 44 -20.24 -17.73 29.89
N LEU A 45 -19.66 -18.93 29.67
CA LEU A 45 -18.25 -19.05 29.26
C LEU A 45 -17.99 -18.47 27.86
N GLY A 46 -18.87 -18.79 26.90
CA GLY A 46 -18.79 -18.27 25.55
C GLY A 46 -18.91 -16.74 25.53
N GLY A 47 -19.85 -16.18 26.32
CA GLY A 47 -19.98 -14.74 26.47
C GLY A 47 -18.70 -14.07 27.02
N ALA A 48 -18.08 -14.67 28.04
CA ALA A 48 -16.83 -14.16 28.60
C ALA A 48 -15.67 -14.21 27.60
N GLN A 49 -15.58 -15.29 26.80
CA GLN A 49 -14.58 -15.42 25.74
C GLN A 49 -14.78 -14.38 24.63
N VAL A 50 -16.02 -14.19 24.17
CA VAL A 50 -16.34 -13.17 23.16
C VAL A 50 -15.96 -11.78 23.65
N MET A 51 -16.26 -11.43 24.91
CA MET A 51 -15.88 -10.13 25.46
C MET A 51 -14.36 -9.94 25.54
N LEU A 52 -13.62 -11.00 25.89
CA LEU A 52 -12.16 -10.96 25.92
C LEU A 52 -11.58 -10.75 24.50
N VAL A 53 -12.10 -11.47 23.50
CA VAL A 53 -11.67 -11.32 22.11
C VAL A 53 -11.97 -9.91 21.59
N LEU A 54 -13.16 -9.35 21.89
CA LEU A 54 -13.50 -7.98 21.51
C LEU A 54 -12.59 -6.95 22.18
N LEU A 55 -12.24 -7.16 23.45
CA LEU A 55 -11.30 -6.29 24.16
C LEU A 55 -9.89 -6.34 23.50
N LEU A 56 -9.39 -7.53 23.21
CA LEU A 56 -8.11 -7.69 22.54
C LEU A 56 -8.12 -7.08 21.14
N ALA A 57 -9.19 -7.30 20.36
CA ALA A 57 -9.36 -6.69 19.05
C ALA A 57 -9.40 -5.14 19.13
N ALA A 58 -10.07 -4.58 20.14
CA ALA A 58 -10.08 -3.14 20.36
C ALA A 58 -8.70 -2.59 20.75
N PHE A 59 -7.94 -3.30 21.57
CA PHE A 59 -6.53 -2.94 21.87
C PHE A 59 -5.65 -2.98 20.61
N CYS A 60 -5.74 -4.04 19.82
CA CYS A 60 -5.00 -4.13 18.55
C CYS A 60 -5.39 -2.99 17.62
N ASN A 61 -6.70 -2.70 17.49
CA ASN A 61 -7.15 -1.61 16.65
C ASN A 61 -6.68 -0.24 17.14
N ASP A 62 -6.68 -0.01 18.45
CA ASP A 62 -6.21 1.26 19.04
C ASP A 62 -4.70 1.43 18.86
N TYR A 63 -3.95 0.35 19.01
CA TYR A 63 -2.49 0.34 18.85
C TYR A 63 -2.06 0.54 17.38
N PHE A 64 -2.67 -0.19 16.45
CA PHE A 64 -2.31 -0.14 15.03
C PHE A 64 -3.14 0.86 14.21
N GLY A 65 -4.27 1.37 14.72
CA GLY A 65 -5.12 2.33 14.04
C GLY A 65 -5.78 1.82 12.75
N PHE A 66 -6.05 0.50 12.65
CA PHE A 66 -6.61 -0.10 11.43
C PHE A 66 -7.96 0.49 11.02
N TYR A 67 -8.84 0.75 11.99
CA TYR A 67 -10.21 1.24 11.77
C TYR A 67 -10.50 2.46 12.64
N ASP A 68 -10.80 3.61 12.03
CA ASP A 68 -11.12 4.84 12.75
C ASP A 68 -12.60 4.93 13.17
N SER A 69 -13.47 4.25 12.44
CA SER A 69 -14.91 4.30 12.65
C SER A 69 -15.61 2.96 12.44
N TRP A 70 -16.82 2.83 12.98
CA TRP A 70 -17.69 1.66 12.74
C TRP A 70 -18.03 1.49 11.25
N HIS A 71 -18.13 2.61 10.52
CA HIS A 71 -18.40 2.61 9.10
C HIS A 71 -17.24 1.99 8.30
N ASP A 72 -16.03 2.24 8.73
CA ASP A 72 -14.80 1.71 8.19
C ASP A 72 -14.65 0.19 8.48
N LEU A 73 -14.89 -0.21 9.75
CA LEU A 73 -14.86 -1.61 10.16
C LEU A 73 -15.88 -2.49 9.41
N MET A 74 -17.06 -1.95 9.07
CA MET A 74 -18.10 -2.70 8.37
C MET A 74 -17.94 -2.69 6.84
N GLY A 75 -16.84 -2.14 6.30
CA GLY A 75 -16.58 -2.10 4.86
C GLY A 75 -17.48 -1.13 4.07
N PHE A 76 -18.23 -0.26 4.75
CA PHE A 76 -19.03 0.78 4.09
C PHE A 76 -18.22 2.04 3.77
N ALA A 77 -17.02 2.17 4.35
CA ALA A 77 -16.08 3.23 4.01
C ALA A 77 -15.40 2.85 2.70
N SER A 78 -15.82 3.54 1.64
CA SER A 78 -15.20 3.53 0.30
C SER A 78 -15.62 2.48 -0.72
N GLN A 79 -16.80 1.92 -0.63
CA GLN A 79 -17.47 1.48 -1.86
C GLN A 79 -18.36 2.58 -2.44
N THR A 80 -17.89 3.81 -2.56
CA THR A 80 -18.29 4.70 -3.63
C THR A 80 -17.26 4.61 -4.76
N ILE A 81 -17.07 3.41 -5.25
CA ILE A 81 -16.81 3.25 -6.67
C ILE A 81 -18.13 3.67 -7.31
N ASN A 82 -18.20 4.90 -7.74
CA ASN A 82 -19.23 5.32 -8.65
C ASN A 82 -19.08 4.49 -9.94
N GLN A 83 -19.69 3.32 -9.96
CA GLN A 83 -20.17 2.72 -11.19
C GLN A 83 -21.34 3.59 -11.67
N ASN A 84 -21.02 4.77 -12.16
CA ASN A 84 -21.95 5.47 -13.05
C ASN A 84 -21.21 6.51 -13.86
N GLN A 85 -21.39 6.27 -15.16
CA GLN A 85 -21.33 7.20 -16.26
C GLN A 85 -20.01 7.29 -17.03
N SER A 86 -19.87 6.30 -17.91
CA SER A 86 -19.44 6.55 -19.27
C SER A 86 -20.41 7.55 -19.92
N HIS A 87 -20.15 8.85 -19.80
CA HIS A 87 -20.71 9.83 -20.72
C HIS A 87 -19.63 10.13 -21.75
N GLY A 88 -19.88 9.58 -22.94
CA GLY A 88 -19.18 9.97 -24.15
C GLY A 88 -19.28 11.49 -24.35
N LEU A 89 -18.15 12.07 -24.71
CA LEU A 89 -18.10 13.43 -25.28
C LEU A 89 -18.90 13.42 -26.58
N GLY A 90 -20.17 13.85 -26.51
CA GLY A 90 -20.99 14.18 -27.64
C GLY A 90 -20.76 15.63 -28.02
N SER A 91 -20.34 15.84 -29.24
CA SER A 91 -20.35 17.12 -29.91
C SER A 91 -21.80 17.63 -30.09
N ASP A 92 -21.98 18.91 -29.81
CA ASP A 92 -23.20 19.68 -30.11
C ASP A 92 -23.61 19.56 -31.57
N SER A 93 -24.87 19.23 -31.81
CA SER A 93 -25.68 19.80 -32.87
C SER A 93 -27.17 19.46 -32.63
N ASP A 94 -27.95 20.46 -32.74
CA ASP A 94 -29.37 20.72 -32.44
C ASP A 94 -30.37 20.00 -33.37
N PRO A 95 -31.69 20.05 -33.08
CA PRO A 95 -32.64 18.96 -33.30
C PRO A 95 -33.54 19.10 -34.51
N GLY A 96 -34.13 17.99 -34.92
CA GLY A 96 -35.25 17.99 -35.84
C GLY A 96 -36.00 16.65 -35.86
N PRO A 97 -37.35 16.62 -36.05
CA PRO A 97 -38.21 15.56 -35.54
C PRO A 97 -38.66 14.49 -36.55
N GLY A 98 -38.75 13.27 -36.05
CA GLY A 98 -39.62 12.15 -36.34
C GLY A 98 -39.94 11.73 -37.81
N PRO A 99 -40.76 10.72 -38.09
CA PRO A 99 -41.00 9.47 -37.38
C PRO A 99 -41.00 8.21 -38.29
N GLY A 100 -41.06 7.04 -37.68
CA GLY A 100 -41.77 5.91 -38.31
C GLY A 100 -41.01 4.72 -38.86
N GLY A 101 -41.36 3.52 -38.42
CA GLY A 101 -41.26 2.29 -39.21
C GLY A 101 -40.49 1.14 -38.57
N GLY A 102 -41.27 0.19 -37.98
CA GLY A 102 -40.74 -1.15 -37.61
C GLY A 102 -40.80 -2.10 -38.82
N PRO A 103 -40.95 -3.43 -38.70
CA PRO A 103 -40.14 -4.39 -37.96
C PRO A 103 -39.67 -5.59 -38.81
N GLY A 104 -38.79 -6.40 -38.26
CA GLY A 104 -38.60 -7.86 -38.46
C GLY A 104 -37.89 -8.37 -39.71
N PRO A 105 -37.71 -9.69 -39.87
CA PRO A 105 -37.22 -10.66 -38.87
C PRO A 105 -36.19 -11.68 -39.45
N GLY A 106 -35.66 -12.58 -38.58
CA GLY A 106 -35.20 -13.93 -38.95
C GLY A 106 -33.75 -14.05 -39.39
N ALA A 107 -32.95 -15.07 -39.13
CA ALA A 107 -33.23 -16.43 -38.77
C ALA A 107 -31.90 -17.12 -38.31
N THR A 108 -32.09 -18.07 -37.45
CA THR A 108 -31.56 -19.47 -37.38
C THR A 108 -30.07 -19.71 -37.14
N GLY A 109 -29.82 -20.44 -36.00
CA GLY A 109 -28.63 -21.25 -35.76
C GLY A 109 -28.60 -22.54 -36.62
N PRO A 110 -27.78 -23.56 -36.39
CA PRO A 110 -27.80 -24.39 -35.17
C PRO A 110 -26.46 -25.03 -34.70
N ASP A 111 -26.51 -25.62 -33.55
CA ASP A 111 -26.09 -26.97 -33.04
C ASP A 111 -24.62 -27.22 -32.75
N ALA A 112 -24.35 -27.42 -31.50
CA ALA A 112 -24.21 -28.57 -30.61
C ALA A 112 -23.22 -29.68 -31.02
N THR A 113 -22.26 -29.98 -30.13
CA THR A 113 -22.02 -31.32 -29.61
C THR A 113 -21.08 -31.32 -28.40
N ASP A 114 -21.52 -31.83 -27.39
CA ASP A 114 -21.26 -32.66 -26.24
C ASP A 114 -19.87 -33.35 -26.22
N GLY A 115 -19.25 -33.42 -25.02
CA GLY A 115 -18.04 -34.18 -24.76
C GLY A 115 -17.62 -34.13 -23.28
N THR A 116 -18.27 -34.97 -22.49
CA THR A 116 -17.93 -35.32 -21.10
C THR A 116 -16.52 -35.90 -20.97
N GLY A 117 -15.78 -35.47 -19.91
CA GLY A 117 -14.54 -36.09 -19.48
C GLY A 117 -14.10 -35.63 -18.09
N SER A 118 -14.48 -36.44 -17.10
CA SER A 118 -14.05 -36.36 -15.70
C SER A 118 -12.56 -36.70 -15.56
N GLY A 119 -11.81 -35.93 -14.80
CA GLY A 119 -10.43 -36.26 -14.43
C GLY A 119 -9.93 -35.37 -13.28
N THR A 120 -10.02 -35.90 -12.06
CA THR A 120 -9.40 -35.38 -10.84
C THR A 120 -7.88 -35.42 -10.96
N GLY A 121 -7.22 -34.29 -10.78
CA GLY A 121 -5.79 -34.19 -10.62
C GLY A 121 -5.43 -32.92 -9.90
N VAL A 122 -5.14 -33.03 -8.60
CA VAL A 122 -4.51 -31.98 -7.80
C VAL A 122 -3.06 -31.86 -8.28
N GLY A 123 -2.75 -30.79 -8.98
CA GLY A 123 -1.40 -30.42 -9.35
C GLY A 123 -1.22 -28.95 -9.05
N THR A 124 -0.50 -28.63 -8.00
CA THR A 124 0.06 -27.31 -7.71
C THR A 124 1.11 -27.00 -8.80
N GLU A 125 0.68 -26.32 -9.84
CA GLU A 125 1.61 -25.65 -10.76
C GLU A 125 1.68 -24.19 -10.38
N ALA A 126 2.84 -23.78 -9.83
CA ALA A 126 3.25 -22.39 -9.79
C ALA A 126 3.39 -21.92 -11.25
N GLY A 127 2.36 -21.28 -11.75
CA GLY A 127 2.31 -20.76 -13.11
C GLY A 127 3.26 -19.59 -13.25
N THR A 128 4.44 -19.82 -13.79
CA THR A 128 5.31 -18.79 -14.38
C THR A 128 4.59 -18.22 -15.62
N HIS A 129 3.75 -17.22 -15.42
CA HIS A 129 3.22 -16.42 -16.51
C HIS A 129 4.25 -15.34 -16.83
N GLY A 130 5.30 -15.70 -17.59
CA GLY A 130 6.16 -14.74 -18.26
C GLY A 130 5.30 -13.82 -19.15
N ALA A 131 5.62 -12.53 -19.18
CA ALA A 131 4.94 -11.58 -20.03
C ALA A 131 4.98 -12.07 -21.48
N GLN A 132 3.80 -12.38 -22.03
CA GLN A 132 3.71 -12.77 -23.44
C GLN A 132 4.01 -11.55 -24.33
N PRO A 133 4.78 -11.68 -25.41
CA PRO A 133 5.00 -10.59 -26.36
C PRO A 133 3.64 -10.06 -26.87
N GLY A 134 3.35 -8.78 -26.60
CA GLY A 134 2.12 -8.11 -27.02
C GLY A 134 1.12 -7.75 -25.92
N HIS A 135 1.36 -8.12 -24.65
CA HIS A 135 0.55 -7.58 -23.54
C HIS A 135 1.08 -6.22 -23.06
N PRO A 136 0.19 -5.25 -22.76
CA PRO A 136 0.62 -3.98 -22.21
C PRO A 136 1.27 -4.18 -20.83
N LEU A 137 2.35 -3.45 -20.55
CA LEU A 137 3.04 -3.50 -19.26
C LEU A 137 2.19 -2.91 -18.13
N LEU A 138 1.19 -2.09 -18.46
CA LEU A 138 0.27 -1.47 -17.54
C LEU A 138 -1.13 -1.40 -18.17
N THR A 139 -2.15 -1.73 -17.36
CA THR A 139 -3.55 -1.60 -17.76
C THR A 139 -4.27 -0.68 -16.79
N VAL A 140 -4.90 0.39 -17.30
CA VAL A 140 -5.76 1.28 -16.50
C VAL A 140 -7.13 0.62 -16.33
N GLN A 141 -7.51 0.34 -15.08
CA GLN A 141 -8.79 -0.30 -14.73
C GLN A 141 -9.89 0.73 -14.55
N SER A 142 -9.57 1.84 -13.89
CA SER A 142 -10.49 2.95 -13.68
C SER A 142 -9.75 4.26 -13.46
N VAL A 143 -10.45 5.35 -13.72
CA VAL A 143 -9.96 6.72 -13.55
C VAL A 143 -10.85 7.43 -12.54
N GLY A 144 -10.23 8.11 -11.56
CA GLY A 144 -10.92 8.85 -10.52
C GLY A 144 -10.29 10.21 -10.26
N GLY A 145 -10.81 10.91 -9.28
CA GLY A 145 -10.27 12.17 -8.79
C GLY A 145 -10.33 12.21 -7.27
N LEU A 146 -9.73 13.22 -6.67
CA LEU A 146 -9.80 13.41 -5.22
C LEU A 146 -11.20 13.85 -4.80
N SER A 147 -11.74 13.26 -3.74
CA SER A 147 -13.00 13.69 -3.13
C SER A 147 -12.80 15.01 -2.41
N LEU A 148 -13.09 16.12 -3.10
CA LEU A 148 -12.93 17.48 -2.59
C LEU A 148 -14.26 18.25 -2.66
N PRO A 149 -14.52 19.19 -1.71
CA PRO A 149 -15.62 20.15 -1.86
C PRO A 149 -15.46 20.94 -3.17
N GLY A 150 -16.49 20.93 -4.04
CA GLY A 150 -16.45 21.60 -5.34
C GLY A 150 -16.08 20.69 -6.51
N GLY A 151 -15.87 19.40 -6.27
CA GLY A 151 -15.58 18.41 -7.31
C GLY A 151 -14.10 18.30 -7.66
N SER A 152 -13.80 17.38 -8.56
CA SER A 152 -12.43 17.08 -9.02
C SER A 152 -12.29 17.44 -10.49
N VAL A 153 -11.34 18.34 -10.78
CA VAL A 153 -10.94 18.69 -12.15
C VAL A 153 -9.45 18.37 -12.29
N PRO A 154 -9.03 17.53 -13.25
CA PRO A 154 -7.63 17.09 -13.36
C PRO A 154 -6.59 18.22 -13.34
N SER A 155 -6.85 19.35 -14.01
CA SER A 155 -5.93 20.49 -14.07
C SER A 155 -5.83 21.31 -12.76
N SER A 156 -6.71 21.05 -11.77
CA SER A 156 -6.69 21.71 -10.45
C SER A 156 -6.47 20.77 -9.29
N THR A 157 -6.89 19.50 -9.38
CA THR A 157 -6.83 18.55 -8.27
C THR A 157 -5.98 17.31 -8.58
N GLY A 158 -5.50 17.16 -9.83
CA GLY A 158 -4.89 15.93 -10.28
C GLY A 158 -5.91 14.83 -10.57
N GLN A 159 -5.41 13.65 -10.87
CA GLN A 159 -6.21 12.47 -11.23
C GLN A 159 -5.61 11.22 -10.61
N THR A 160 -6.45 10.31 -10.12
CA THR A 160 -6.05 8.97 -9.70
C THR A 160 -6.45 7.95 -10.76
N GLN A 161 -5.63 6.93 -10.94
CA GLN A 161 -5.90 5.80 -11.83
C GLN A 161 -5.63 4.50 -11.09
N ASN A 162 -6.61 3.61 -11.00
CA ASN A 162 -6.37 2.25 -10.57
C ASN A 162 -5.79 1.49 -11.75
N VAL A 163 -4.65 0.88 -11.55
CA VAL A 163 -3.91 0.19 -12.60
C VAL A 163 -3.47 -1.21 -12.16
N THR A 164 -3.25 -2.08 -13.13
CA THR A 164 -2.50 -3.32 -12.93
C THR A 164 -1.17 -3.17 -13.68
N ILE A 165 -0.07 -3.38 -12.98
CA ILE A 165 1.30 -3.38 -13.52
C ILE A 165 1.72 -4.83 -13.73
N TYR A 166 2.29 -5.14 -14.89
CA TYR A 166 2.76 -6.47 -15.27
C TYR A 166 4.28 -6.44 -15.47
N GLY A 167 4.98 -7.31 -14.77
CA GLY A 167 6.43 -7.46 -14.85
C GLY A 167 6.84 -8.23 -16.10
N ALA A 168 7.52 -7.55 -17.02
CA ALA A 168 8.04 -8.18 -18.22
C ALA A 168 9.24 -9.09 -17.94
N SER A 169 10.02 -8.76 -16.90
CA SER A 169 11.22 -9.50 -16.51
C SER A 169 10.91 -10.63 -15.54
N THR A 170 10.00 -10.39 -14.61
CA THR A 170 9.71 -11.30 -13.48
C THR A 170 8.46 -12.14 -13.67
N GLY A 171 7.54 -11.73 -14.53
CA GLY A 171 6.20 -12.33 -14.65
C GLY A 171 5.26 -12.00 -13.49
N LEU A 172 5.70 -11.20 -12.52
CA LEU A 172 4.88 -10.76 -11.39
C LEU A 172 3.90 -9.70 -11.84
N SER A 173 2.84 -9.50 -11.06
CA SER A 173 1.90 -8.39 -11.29
C SER A 173 1.40 -7.81 -9.99
N THR A 174 1.09 -6.50 -10.00
CA THR A 174 0.53 -5.83 -8.84
C THR A 174 -0.56 -4.85 -9.23
N GLN A 175 -1.53 -4.68 -8.33
CA GLN A 175 -2.48 -3.59 -8.38
C GLN A 175 -1.86 -2.35 -7.75
N ALA A 176 -2.04 -1.20 -8.39
CA ALA A 176 -1.52 0.06 -7.91
C ALA A 176 -2.52 1.19 -8.15
N ILE A 177 -2.32 2.30 -7.44
CA ILE A 177 -3.03 3.56 -7.69
C ILE A 177 -1.98 4.57 -8.13
N VAL A 178 -2.08 5.06 -9.36
CA VAL A 178 -1.23 6.14 -9.86
C VAL A 178 -1.93 7.47 -9.65
N TYR A 179 -1.25 8.43 -9.00
CA TYR A 179 -1.73 9.80 -8.92
C TYR A 179 -0.90 10.71 -9.81
N LEU A 180 -1.60 11.38 -10.73
CA LEU A 180 -1.05 12.40 -11.63
C LEU A 180 -1.36 13.77 -11.07
N PRO A 181 -0.36 14.63 -10.75
CA PRO A 181 -0.58 15.93 -10.14
C PRO A 181 -1.27 16.91 -11.12
N PRO A 182 -1.88 18.01 -10.65
CA PRO A 182 -2.56 18.98 -11.52
C PRO A 182 -1.68 19.51 -12.66
N GLN A 183 -0.40 19.64 -12.44
CA GLN A 183 0.58 20.11 -13.44
C GLN A 183 0.67 19.19 -14.65
N TYR A 184 0.42 17.89 -14.47
CA TYR A 184 0.43 16.90 -15.55
C TYR A 184 -0.57 17.25 -16.67
N PHE A 185 -1.67 17.95 -16.32
CA PHE A 185 -2.75 18.34 -17.22
C PHE A 185 -2.68 19.79 -17.71
N LYS A 186 -1.60 20.52 -17.37
CA LYS A 186 -1.42 21.92 -17.77
C LYS A 186 -0.52 22.04 -18.99
N THR A 187 -0.89 22.86 -19.96
CA THR A 187 -0.14 23.07 -21.21
C THR A 187 1.30 23.53 -20.95
N ALA A 188 1.55 24.34 -19.91
CA ALA A 188 2.89 24.75 -19.53
C ALA A 188 3.84 23.60 -19.21
N TYR A 189 3.30 22.45 -18.78
CA TYR A 189 4.05 21.26 -18.39
C TYR A 189 4.04 20.14 -19.43
N ARG A 190 3.62 20.43 -20.68
CA ARG A 190 3.50 19.39 -21.71
C ARG A 190 4.82 18.68 -22.05
N ASP A 191 5.94 19.41 -21.93
CA ASP A 191 7.28 18.90 -22.23
C ASP A 191 8.09 18.64 -20.94
N TYR A 192 7.43 18.58 -19.77
CA TYR A 192 8.05 18.31 -18.47
C TYR A 192 7.98 16.82 -18.14
N ASP A 193 9.14 16.21 -17.91
CA ASP A 193 9.25 14.83 -17.43
C ASP A 193 9.15 14.80 -15.91
N PHE A 194 8.05 14.29 -15.41
CA PHE A 194 7.76 14.30 -13.98
C PHE A 194 8.64 13.31 -13.21
N PRO A 195 9.24 13.71 -12.09
CA PRO A 195 9.79 12.74 -11.16
C PRO A 195 8.72 11.81 -10.63
N VAL A 196 9.13 10.62 -10.17
CA VAL A 196 8.24 9.56 -9.67
C VAL A 196 8.61 9.17 -8.25
N ALA A 197 7.62 8.96 -7.41
CA ALA A 197 7.80 8.25 -6.16
C ALA A 197 6.91 7.00 -6.13
N ILE A 198 7.51 5.83 -5.90
CA ILE A 198 6.78 4.65 -5.48
C ILE A 198 6.41 4.86 -4.01
N VAL A 199 5.15 4.66 -3.67
CA VAL A 199 4.63 4.79 -2.30
C VAL A 199 4.16 3.41 -1.85
N SER A 200 4.75 2.87 -0.80
CA SER A 200 4.40 1.55 -0.32
C SER A 200 3.80 1.57 1.08
N THR A 201 2.76 0.77 1.26
CA THR A 201 2.20 0.49 2.60
C THR A 201 3.02 -0.57 3.32
N GLY A 202 2.85 -0.68 4.64
CA GLY A 202 3.29 -1.85 5.39
C GLY A 202 2.52 -3.12 4.98
N TYR A 203 2.97 -4.28 5.42
CA TYR A 203 2.26 -5.54 5.25
C TYR A 203 1.41 -5.83 6.51
N PRO A 204 0.18 -6.36 6.38
CA PRO A 204 -0.60 -6.69 5.17
C PRO A 204 -1.48 -5.54 4.66
N GLY A 205 -0.99 -4.33 4.64
CA GLY A 205 -1.73 -3.13 4.31
C GLY A 205 -2.34 -3.14 2.90
N ALA A 206 -3.52 -2.55 2.76
CA ALA A 206 -4.17 -2.38 1.47
C ALA A 206 -3.71 -1.09 0.78
N VAL A 207 -3.57 -1.13 -0.54
CA VAL A 207 -3.17 0.03 -1.36
C VAL A 207 -4.07 1.25 -1.13
N GLN A 208 -5.37 1.02 -0.88
CA GLN A 208 -6.34 2.08 -0.59
C GLN A 208 -6.00 2.87 0.68
N ALA A 209 -5.32 2.26 1.66
CA ALA A 209 -4.91 2.96 2.87
C ALA A 209 -3.96 4.13 2.59
N LEU A 210 -3.13 4.03 1.56
CA LEU A 210 -2.25 5.11 1.12
C LEU A 210 -3.03 6.33 0.62
N GLN A 211 -4.17 6.10 -0.03
CA GLN A 211 -5.06 7.17 -0.51
C GLN A 211 -6.00 7.67 0.60
N ASP A 212 -6.63 6.79 1.37
CA ASP A 212 -7.76 7.10 2.24
C ASP A 212 -7.34 7.38 3.70
N LYS A 213 -6.32 6.68 4.21
CA LYS A 213 -5.79 6.83 5.58
C LYS A 213 -4.61 7.79 5.64
N LEU A 214 -3.58 7.53 4.86
CA LEU A 214 -2.35 8.33 4.78
C LEU A 214 -2.47 9.52 3.84
N LYS A 215 -3.47 9.52 2.93
CA LYS A 215 -3.88 10.65 2.09
C LYS A 215 -2.76 11.22 1.21
N TYR A 216 -1.86 10.38 0.72
CA TYR A 216 -0.70 10.82 -0.07
C TYR A 216 -1.05 11.77 -1.24
N PRO A 217 -2.07 11.48 -2.10
CA PRO A 217 -2.45 12.40 -3.17
C PRO A 217 -2.92 13.78 -2.67
N TYR A 218 -3.68 13.80 -1.57
CA TYR A 218 -4.14 15.04 -0.96
C TYR A 218 -3.00 15.84 -0.33
N ARG A 219 -2.05 15.14 0.33
CA ARG A 219 -0.86 15.75 0.93
C ARG A 219 0.02 16.40 -0.13
N LEU A 220 0.30 15.67 -1.22
CA LEU A 220 1.07 16.21 -2.34
C LEU A 220 0.36 17.41 -2.98
N LEU A 221 -0.94 17.34 -3.22
CA LEU A 221 -1.72 18.47 -3.74
C LEU A 221 -1.62 19.70 -2.83
N THR A 222 -1.75 19.51 -1.52
CA THR A 222 -1.64 20.59 -0.53
C THR A 222 -0.25 21.20 -0.52
N GLY A 223 0.80 20.39 -0.53
CA GLY A 223 2.19 20.82 -0.59
C GLY A 223 2.52 21.60 -1.87
N ILE A 224 2.02 21.11 -3.02
CA ILE A 224 2.15 21.84 -4.31
C ILE A 224 1.44 23.21 -4.25
N ASN A 225 0.22 23.25 -3.74
CA ASN A 225 -0.55 24.48 -3.66
C ASN A 225 0.09 25.52 -2.69
N SER A 226 0.73 25.05 -1.63
CA SER A 226 1.51 25.88 -0.71
C SER A 226 2.95 26.13 -1.16
N ARG A 227 3.37 25.61 -2.32
CA ARG A 227 4.73 25.71 -2.89
C ARG A 227 5.82 25.07 -2.01
N GLN A 228 5.46 24.13 -1.17
CA GLN A 228 6.38 23.35 -0.37
C GLN A 228 6.90 22.14 -1.13
N ASP A 229 6.01 21.52 -1.95
CA ASP A 229 6.29 20.34 -2.73
C ASP A 229 6.42 20.66 -4.23
N LYS A 230 7.30 19.95 -4.90
CA LYS A 230 7.36 19.92 -6.36
C LYS A 230 6.36 18.90 -6.92
N PRO A 231 5.83 19.12 -8.15
CA PRO A 231 4.92 18.16 -8.77
C PRO A 231 5.67 16.88 -9.17
N ILE A 232 5.22 15.75 -8.65
CA ILE A 232 5.71 14.40 -8.95
C ILE A 232 4.54 13.47 -9.24
N VAL A 233 4.78 12.35 -9.90
CA VAL A 233 3.83 11.23 -10.03
C VAL A 233 3.99 10.31 -8.84
N LEU A 234 2.87 9.87 -8.23
CA LEU A 234 2.90 8.85 -7.19
C LEU A 234 2.40 7.51 -7.75
N VAL A 235 3.12 6.44 -7.45
CA VAL A 235 2.74 5.06 -7.75
C VAL A 235 2.54 4.34 -6.42
N MET A 236 1.31 4.27 -5.96
CA MET A 236 0.94 3.69 -4.66
C MET A 236 0.68 2.20 -4.80
N MET A 237 1.33 1.36 -4.00
CA MET A 237 1.22 -0.11 -4.10
C MET A 237 1.52 -0.80 -2.76
N GLN A 238 1.27 -2.10 -2.70
CA GLN A 238 1.67 -2.95 -1.58
C GLN A 238 3.16 -3.34 -1.71
N PRO A 239 3.83 -3.70 -0.60
CA PRO A 239 5.23 -4.13 -0.65
C PRO A 239 5.41 -5.43 -1.43
N SER A 240 4.51 -6.40 -1.25
CA SER A 240 4.49 -7.63 -2.03
C SER A 240 3.56 -7.50 -3.23
N PRO A 241 3.96 -7.97 -4.43
CA PRO A 241 3.08 -7.97 -5.60
C PRO A 241 1.79 -8.74 -5.35
N THR A 242 0.65 -8.27 -5.87
CA THR A 242 -0.66 -8.95 -5.67
C THR A 242 -0.71 -10.34 -6.30
N SER A 243 0.20 -10.67 -7.22
CA SER A 243 0.37 -12.03 -7.73
C SER A 243 1.06 -12.99 -6.75
N VAL A 244 1.60 -12.47 -5.62
CA VAL A 244 2.21 -13.24 -4.52
C VAL A 244 1.38 -13.00 -3.26
N ASP A 245 0.12 -13.44 -3.31
CA ASP A 245 -0.84 -13.20 -2.24
C ASP A 245 -0.51 -14.00 -0.97
N GLY A 246 -0.71 -13.35 0.19
CA GLY A 246 -0.60 -13.99 1.51
C GLY A 246 0.83 -14.16 2.04
N VAL A 247 1.86 -13.63 1.37
CA VAL A 247 3.26 -13.68 1.82
C VAL A 247 3.85 -12.28 1.88
N ASP A 248 4.48 -11.94 3.00
CA ASP A 248 5.34 -10.77 3.06
C ASP A 248 6.72 -11.12 2.47
N THR A 249 6.99 -10.58 1.29
CA THR A 249 8.22 -10.88 0.56
C THR A 249 9.39 -9.99 0.95
N GLU A 250 9.17 -9.01 1.82
CA GLU A 250 10.18 -8.02 2.23
C GLU A 250 10.97 -7.44 1.03
N CYS A 251 10.29 -7.27 -0.12
CA CYS A 251 10.91 -6.80 -1.38
C CYS A 251 12.17 -7.59 -1.79
N THR A 252 12.21 -8.87 -1.47
CA THR A 252 13.36 -9.76 -1.68
C THR A 252 13.20 -10.54 -3.00
N ASN A 253 14.31 -10.77 -3.69
CA ASN A 253 14.36 -11.78 -4.73
C ASN A 253 14.50 -13.15 -4.05
N VAL A 254 13.39 -13.84 -3.84
CA VAL A 254 13.38 -15.12 -3.12
C VAL A 254 14.08 -16.18 -3.97
N PRO A 255 15.08 -16.90 -3.45
CA PRO A 255 15.74 -17.98 -4.18
C PRO A 255 14.73 -19.04 -4.64
N GLY A 256 14.73 -19.35 -5.94
CA GLY A 256 13.75 -20.28 -6.52
C GLY A 256 12.29 -19.80 -6.50
N GLY A 257 12.03 -18.59 -6.03
CA GLY A 257 10.71 -18.01 -5.83
C GLY A 257 10.52 -16.67 -6.57
N PRO A 258 9.57 -15.83 -6.10
CA PRO A 258 9.26 -14.54 -6.73
C PRO A 258 10.43 -13.55 -6.64
N GLN A 259 10.75 -12.90 -7.76
CA GLN A 259 11.87 -11.97 -7.90
C GLN A 259 11.40 -10.53 -7.62
N VAL A 260 11.05 -10.23 -6.36
CA VAL A 260 10.32 -9.01 -5.99
C VAL A 260 11.21 -7.77 -6.06
N ASN A 261 12.47 -7.85 -5.65
CA ASN A 261 13.40 -6.72 -5.80
C ASN A 261 13.60 -6.33 -7.26
N THR A 262 13.73 -7.31 -8.16
CA THR A 262 13.79 -7.09 -9.61
C THR A 262 12.51 -6.47 -10.15
N PHE A 263 11.34 -6.93 -9.68
CA PHE A 263 10.06 -6.34 -10.05
C PHE A 263 9.99 -4.85 -9.70
N TRP A 264 10.46 -4.48 -8.49
CA TRP A 264 10.51 -3.08 -8.05
C TRP A 264 11.51 -2.25 -8.86
N ALA A 265 12.69 -2.80 -9.13
CA ALA A 265 13.79 -2.04 -9.71
C ALA A 265 13.74 -1.94 -11.24
N GLU A 266 13.09 -2.89 -11.90
CA GLU A 266 13.09 -2.96 -13.36
C GLU A 266 11.68 -2.89 -13.95
N ASP A 267 10.76 -3.73 -13.47
CA ASP A 267 9.46 -3.90 -14.13
C ASP A 267 8.54 -2.70 -13.88
N ILE A 268 8.48 -2.20 -12.62
CA ILE A 268 7.65 -1.03 -12.28
C ILE A 268 8.13 0.22 -13.01
N PRO A 269 9.44 0.63 -12.96
CA PRO A 269 9.90 1.78 -13.70
C PRO A 269 9.58 1.69 -15.18
N ARG A 270 9.88 0.56 -15.81
CA ARG A 270 9.62 0.34 -17.22
C ARG A 270 8.15 0.50 -17.59
N ALA A 271 7.23 -0.05 -16.80
CA ALA A 271 5.80 0.06 -17.05
C ALA A 271 5.27 1.49 -16.89
N ILE A 272 5.79 2.23 -15.92
CA ILE A 272 5.42 3.62 -15.68
C ILE A 272 6.01 4.56 -16.75
N GLU A 273 7.26 4.35 -17.15
CA GLU A 273 7.92 5.11 -18.21
C GLU A 273 7.25 4.91 -19.57
N ASP A 274 6.77 3.68 -19.86
CA ASP A 274 6.05 3.38 -21.11
C ASP A 274 4.69 4.08 -21.18
N GLN A 275 4.01 4.24 -20.05
CA GLN A 275 2.64 4.74 -19.98
C GLN A 275 2.53 6.23 -19.69
N TYR A 276 3.47 6.80 -18.93
CA TYR A 276 3.36 8.15 -18.40
C TYR A 276 4.55 9.03 -18.80
N ARG A 277 4.30 10.33 -18.83
CA ARG A 277 5.30 11.36 -19.06
C ARG A 277 6.14 11.59 -17.80
N VAL A 278 7.14 10.75 -17.60
CA VAL A 278 8.02 10.74 -16.44
C VAL A 278 9.48 10.69 -16.86
N THR A 279 10.37 11.09 -15.96
CA THR A 279 11.81 11.01 -16.23
C THR A 279 12.30 9.55 -16.19
N THR A 280 13.24 9.21 -17.07
CA THR A 280 13.95 7.92 -17.07
C THR A 280 15.27 7.99 -16.29
N SER A 281 15.60 9.15 -15.72
CA SER A 281 16.81 9.32 -14.91
C SER A 281 16.58 8.83 -13.48
N ALA A 282 17.49 8.01 -12.96
CA ALA A 282 17.47 7.55 -11.57
C ALA A 282 17.36 8.70 -10.55
N ALA A 283 17.89 9.89 -10.87
CA ALA A 283 17.80 11.07 -10.02
C ALA A 283 16.36 11.59 -9.82
N GLY A 284 15.43 11.18 -10.68
CA GLY A 284 14.01 11.51 -10.57
C GLY A 284 13.15 10.38 -10.02
N TRP A 285 13.73 9.27 -9.59
CA TRP A 285 13.02 8.14 -9.02
C TRP A 285 13.34 7.96 -7.54
N GLY A 286 12.29 7.82 -6.75
CA GLY A 286 12.40 7.58 -5.31
C GLY A 286 11.33 6.64 -4.79
N ILE A 287 11.52 6.21 -3.57
CA ILE A 287 10.60 5.31 -2.87
C ILE A 287 10.29 5.90 -1.49
N ILE A 288 9.06 5.85 -1.05
CA ILE A 288 8.62 6.20 0.30
C ILE A 288 7.64 5.13 0.80
N GLY A 289 7.76 4.72 2.04
CA GLY A 289 6.82 3.76 2.61
C GLY A 289 6.87 3.69 4.12
N ASP A 290 5.87 3.03 4.70
CA ASP A 290 5.72 2.81 6.12
C ASP A 290 5.86 1.32 6.48
N SER A 291 6.42 1.01 7.67
CA SER A 291 6.61 -0.38 8.14
C SER A 291 7.43 -1.21 7.12
N THR A 292 6.96 -2.38 6.68
CA THR A 292 7.56 -3.16 5.57
C THR A 292 7.81 -2.30 4.33
N GLY A 293 6.88 -1.37 3.99
CA GLY A 293 7.10 -0.42 2.90
C GLY A 293 8.27 0.52 3.15
N GLY A 294 8.56 0.85 4.40
CA GLY A 294 9.73 1.63 4.83
C GLY A 294 11.03 0.86 4.71
N ASP A 295 11.05 -0.43 5.09
CA ASP A 295 12.17 -1.34 4.81
C ASP A 295 12.42 -1.44 3.31
N CYS A 296 11.36 -1.71 2.53
CA CYS A 296 11.44 -1.74 1.07
C CYS A 296 12.01 -0.45 0.48
N ALA A 297 11.54 0.72 0.96
CA ALA A 297 12.04 2.00 0.47
C ALA A 297 13.54 2.16 0.69
N LEU A 298 14.03 1.76 1.86
CA LEU A 298 15.44 1.84 2.19
C LEU A 298 16.25 0.76 1.45
N LYS A 299 15.84 -0.50 1.53
CA LYS A 299 16.51 -1.65 0.93
C LYS A 299 16.61 -1.55 -0.59
N VAL A 300 15.49 -1.32 -1.27
CA VAL A 300 15.48 -1.25 -2.74
C VAL A 300 16.32 -0.06 -3.23
N THR A 301 16.23 1.11 -2.58
CA THR A 301 17.07 2.27 -2.92
C THR A 301 18.56 1.99 -2.73
N MET A 302 18.94 1.35 -1.61
CA MET A 302 20.34 1.03 -1.32
C MET A 302 20.91 -0.07 -2.24
N MET A 303 20.07 -1.00 -2.71
CA MET A 303 20.47 -2.10 -3.59
C MET A 303 20.50 -1.71 -5.08
N ASN A 304 19.65 -0.75 -5.49
CA ASN A 304 19.43 -0.40 -6.88
C ASN A 304 19.61 1.13 -7.09
N SER A 305 20.77 1.65 -6.67
CA SER A 305 21.07 3.09 -6.76
C SER A 305 21.21 3.63 -8.18
N ASP A 306 21.32 2.75 -9.16
CA ASP A 306 21.24 3.06 -10.59
C ASP A 306 19.81 3.28 -11.10
N LYS A 307 18.80 2.93 -10.30
CA LYS A 307 17.37 3.11 -10.57
C LYS A 307 16.71 4.12 -9.64
N PHE A 308 17.07 4.09 -8.36
CA PHE A 308 16.50 4.96 -7.33
C PHE A 308 17.60 5.68 -6.57
N THR A 309 17.51 7.00 -6.48
CA THR A 309 18.50 7.78 -5.72
C THR A 309 17.94 8.37 -4.43
N VAL A 310 16.64 8.22 -4.18
CA VAL A 310 15.97 8.79 -3.00
C VAL A 310 15.11 7.73 -2.32
N GLY A 311 15.33 7.50 -1.02
CA GLY A 311 14.54 6.59 -0.19
C GLY A 311 14.01 7.28 1.06
N VAL A 312 12.76 7.05 1.43
CA VAL A 312 12.14 7.53 2.67
C VAL A 312 11.53 6.37 3.42
N SER A 313 12.08 6.08 4.59
CA SER A 313 11.63 5.01 5.47
C SER A 313 10.89 5.60 6.66
N LEU A 314 9.58 5.34 6.75
CA LEU A 314 8.73 5.70 7.89
C LEU A 314 8.60 4.48 8.79
N SER A 315 9.31 4.46 9.92
CA SER A 315 9.32 3.36 10.89
C SER A 315 9.59 1.99 10.23
N GLY A 316 10.51 1.92 9.27
CA GLY A 316 10.88 0.67 8.61
C GLY A 316 11.88 -0.16 9.40
N ASP A 317 11.96 -1.44 9.12
CA ASP A 317 12.98 -2.32 9.66
C ASP A 317 14.35 -2.09 9.02
N TYR A 318 15.38 -2.50 9.70
CA TYR A 318 16.78 -2.38 9.24
C TYR A 318 17.45 -3.75 9.12
N ASP A 319 16.76 -4.77 9.59
CA ASP A 319 17.20 -6.17 9.56
C ASP A 319 16.64 -6.88 8.32
N ALA A 320 16.84 -8.17 8.25
CA ALA A 320 16.18 -9.07 7.31
C ALA A 320 15.22 -9.96 8.13
N PRO A 321 13.96 -9.54 8.34
CA PRO A 321 13.04 -10.25 9.20
C PRO A 321 12.64 -11.61 8.61
N GLU A 322 12.39 -12.56 9.49
CA GLU A 322 11.78 -13.85 9.20
C GLU A 322 10.79 -14.16 10.30
N ASP A 323 9.53 -14.25 9.95
CA ASP A 323 8.45 -14.54 10.87
C ASP A 323 7.35 -15.38 10.19
N ILE A 324 6.18 -15.48 10.84
CA ILE A 324 5.06 -16.27 10.31
C ILE A 324 4.48 -15.69 9.02
N THR A 325 4.69 -14.39 8.73
CA THR A 325 4.17 -13.72 7.52
C THR A 325 5.13 -13.84 6.35
N THR A 326 6.43 -13.87 6.61
CA THR A 326 7.48 -13.99 5.59
C THR A 326 7.76 -15.44 5.20
N GLY A 327 7.68 -16.36 6.17
CA GLY A 327 8.26 -17.70 6.00
C GLY A 327 9.78 -17.63 5.82
N ASP A 328 10.37 -18.64 5.21
CA ASP A 328 11.80 -18.69 4.87
C ASP A 328 12.03 -17.97 3.51
N LEU A 329 12.48 -16.71 3.57
CA LEU A 329 12.79 -15.92 2.38
C LEU A 329 14.21 -16.08 1.87
N TYR A 330 15.13 -16.56 2.73
CA TYR A 330 16.55 -16.34 2.48
C TYR A 330 17.34 -17.62 2.21
N GLU A 331 16.84 -18.82 2.56
CA GLU A 331 17.49 -20.13 2.42
C GLU A 331 18.87 -20.25 3.11
N THR A 332 19.69 -19.20 3.09
CA THR A 332 21.04 -19.20 3.67
C THR A 332 21.30 -17.94 4.49
N PRO A 333 22.10 -18.04 5.59
CA PRO A 333 22.49 -16.87 6.38
C PRO A 333 23.19 -15.79 5.53
N GLN A 334 24.01 -16.18 4.56
CA GLN A 334 24.73 -15.26 3.69
C GLN A 334 23.75 -14.45 2.79
N PHE A 335 22.73 -15.09 2.28
CA PHE A 335 21.72 -14.40 1.48
C PHE A 335 20.84 -13.50 2.35
N ARG A 336 20.54 -13.91 3.59
CA ARG A 336 19.89 -13.06 4.59
C ARG A 336 20.70 -11.80 4.89
N ASP A 337 22.01 -11.93 5.14
CA ASP A 337 22.92 -10.80 5.36
C ASP A 337 22.88 -9.81 4.19
N LEU A 338 22.87 -10.29 2.94
CA LEU A 338 22.78 -9.45 1.75
C LEU A 338 21.43 -8.71 1.62
N ASN A 339 20.39 -9.15 2.30
CA ASN A 339 19.09 -8.48 2.37
C ASN A 339 18.90 -7.66 3.66
N ASN A 340 19.82 -7.75 4.61
CA ASN A 340 19.83 -6.97 5.84
C ASN A 340 20.50 -5.61 5.58
N VAL A 341 19.72 -4.54 5.66
CA VAL A 341 20.18 -3.17 5.35
C VAL A 341 21.29 -2.73 6.30
N MET A 342 21.17 -3.04 7.60
CA MET A 342 22.18 -2.66 8.58
C MET A 342 23.50 -3.37 8.31
N TRP A 343 23.46 -4.70 8.05
CA TRP A 343 24.64 -5.47 7.69
C TRP A 343 25.32 -4.92 6.42
N ARG A 344 24.52 -4.56 5.39
CA ARG A 344 25.05 -3.96 4.16
C ARG A 344 25.78 -2.65 4.42
N VAL A 345 25.22 -1.79 5.27
CA VAL A 345 25.85 -0.52 5.62
C VAL A 345 27.12 -0.73 6.44
N GLU A 346 27.22 -1.81 7.22
CA GLU A 346 28.45 -2.14 7.96
C GLU A 346 29.56 -2.70 7.05
N HIS A 347 29.21 -3.54 6.08
CA HIS A 347 30.16 -4.40 5.37
C HIS A 347 30.37 -4.07 3.89
N LEU A 348 29.45 -3.35 3.24
CA LEU A 348 29.52 -3.07 1.80
C LEU A 348 29.80 -1.58 1.51
N PRO A 349 30.26 -1.25 0.30
CA PRO A 349 30.33 0.15 -0.15
C PRO A 349 28.96 0.82 -0.09
N LYS A 350 28.90 2.04 0.43
CA LYS A 350 27.66 2.83 0.51
C LYS A 350 27.36 3.47 -0.83
N PRO A 351 26.17 3.24 -1.42
CA PRO A 351 25.81 3.83 -2.71
C PRO A 351 25.55 5.35 -2.61
N PRO A 352 25.65 6.09 -3.74
CA PRO A 352 25.40 7.53 -3.78
C PRO A 352 23.89 7.85 -3.82
N VAL A 353 23.20 7.62 -2.70
CA VAL A 353 21.77 7.86 -2.53
C VAL A 353 21.49 8.84 -1.40
N SER A 354 20.32 9.45 -1.41
CA SER A 354 19.80 10.26 -0.31
C SER A 354 18.67 9.51 0.37
N VAL A 355 18.75 9.35 1.70
CA VAL A 355 17.71 8.68 2.47
C VAL A 355 17.22 9.55 3.62
N LEU A 356 15.90 9.50 3.87
CA LEU A 356 15.27 10.09 5.04
C LEU A 356 14.71 8.96 5.90
N LEU A 357 15.12 8.91 7.16
CA LEU A 357 14.67 7.91 8.12
C LEU A 357 13.83 8.60 9.20
N THR A 358 12.64 8.08 9.47
CA THR A 358 11.80 8.58 10.56
C THR A 358 11.76 7.60 11.72
N SER A 359 11.60 8.12 12.92
CA SER A 359 11.37 7.33 14.13
C SER A 359 10.92 8.23 15.29
N SER A 360 10.55 7.64 16.41
CA SER A 360 10.22 8.34 17.64
C SER A 360 11.10 7.88 18.80
N ARG A 361 11.53 8.82 19.64
CA ARG A 361 12.35 8.53 20.83
C ARG A 361 11.65 7.59 21.79
N ASN A 362 10.33 7.77 21.93
CA ASN A 362 9.46 6.96 22.77
C ASN A 362 8.34 6.36 21.91
N GLY A 363 8.11 5.05 22.06
CA GLY A 363 7.03 4.32 21.42
C GLY A 363 7.38 3.59 20.12
N GLU A 364 8.61 3.77 19.58
CA GLU A 364 9.12 2.99 18.45
C GLU A 364 10.41 2.25 18.84
N SER A 365 10.58 1.04 18.31
CA SER A 365 11.72 0.17 18.60
C SER A 365 12.95 0.45 17.73
N ASP A 366 12.77 1.07 16.58
CA ASP A 366 13.77 1.30 15.55
C ASP A 366 14.70 2.51 15.81
N TYR A 367 14.39 3.35 16.81
CA TYR A 367 15.13 4.60 17.08
C TYR A 367 16.66 4.40 17.19
N ALA A 368 17.09 3.35 17.89
CA ALA A 368 18.50 3.05 18.01
C ALA A 368 19.15 2.64 16.67
N ALA A 369 18.41 1.92 15.84
CA ALA A 369 18.85 1.51 14.49
C ALA A 369 18.98 2.72 13.56
N VAL A 370 18.04 3.67 13.61
CA VAL A 370 18.13 4.95 12.87
C VAL A 370 19.40 5.70 13.20
N LEU A 371 19.72 5.86 14.50
CA LEU A 371 20.93 6.56 14.92
C LEU A 371 22.20 5.84 14.48
N LYS A 372 22.22 4.51 14.58
CA LYS A 372 23.34 3.68 14.13
C LYS A 372 23.54 3.79 12.62
N PHE A 373 22.48 3.70 11.83
CA PHE A 373 22.53 3.86 10.38
C PHE A 373 23.09 5.24 10.00
N GLN A 374 22.58 6.33 10.62
CA GLN A 374 23.10 7.69 10.40
C GLN A 374 24.59 7.79 10.72
N GLN A 375 25.05 7.18 11.81
CA GLN A 375 26.47 7.17 12.18
C GLN A 375 27.33 6.44 11.15
N LEU A 376 26.87 5.28 10.66
CA LEU A 376 27.61 4.44 9.71
C LEU A 376 27.68 5.05 8.30
N THR A 377 26.74 5.92 7.96
CA THR A 377 26.71 6.61 6.66
C THR A 377 27.34 7.99 6.69
N ALA A 378 27.73 8.50 7.85
CA ALA A 378 28.35 9.80 7.99
C ALA A 378 29.66 9.91 7.19
N GLY A 379 29.77 10.94 6.31
CA GLY A 379 30.94 11.15 5.47
C GLY A 379 31.09 10.15 4.30
N THR A 380 30.09 9.34 4.02
CA THR A 380 30.03 8.41 2.88
C THR A 380 29.22 9.00 1.71
N PRO A 381 29.20 8.37 0.54
CA PRO A 381 28.31 8.78 -0.57
C PRO A 381 26.81 8.71 -0.26
N THR A 382 26.38 7.92 0.75
CA THR A 382 24.98 7.88 1.20
C THR A 382 24.69 9.06 2.11
N HIS A 383 23.78 9.94 1.69
CA HIS A 383 23.33 11.10 2.47
C HIS A 383 22.12 10.73 3.33
N THR A 384 22.30 10.63 4.63
CA THR A 384 21.23 10.29 5.57
C THR A 384 20.70 11.52 6.28
N SER A 385 19.40 11.78 6.12
CA SER A 385 18.61 12.73 6.91
C SER A 385 17.73 11.97 7.91
N THR A 386 17.37 12.59 9.02
CA THR A 386 16.48 11.97 10.03
C THR A 386 15.37 12.93 10.43
N LEU A 387 14.18 12.40 10.67
CA LEU A 387 13.03 13.08 11.23
C LEU A 387 12.63 12.35 12.52
N ILE A 388 13.11 12.84 13.65
CA ILE A 388 12.91 12.19 14.95
C ILE A 388 11.86 12.96 15.77
N ARG A 389 10.78 12.26 16.12
CA ARG A 389 9.74 12.74 17.01
C ARG A 389 10.10 12.46 18.47
N ASN A 390 9.53 13.17 19.40
CA ASN A 390 9.67 12.84 20.83
C ASN A 390 8.79 11.65 21.22
N GLU A 391 7.57 11.64 20.71
CA GLU A 391 6.54 10.62 20.94
C GLU A 391 5.99 10.13 19.60
N GLY A 392 5.74 8.85 19.51
CA GLY A 392 5.14 8.20 18.34
C GLY A 392 4.87 6.74 18.64
N GLY A 393 4.49 6.00 17.63
CA GLY A 393 4.28 4.55 17.68
C GLY A 393 4.18 4.02 16.26
N HIS A 394 4.22 2.72 16.11
CA HIS A 394 4.14 2.05 14.81
C HIS A 394 2.68 2.03 14.32
N ASN A 395 2.17 3.20 13.89
CA ASN A 395 0.76 3.37 13.53
C ASN A 395 0.52 4.56 12.58
N PHE A 396 -0.68 4.57 11.99
CA PHE A 396 -1.11 5.62 11.06
C PHE A 396 -1.10 7.04 11.64
N THR A 397 -1.30 7.21 12.95
CA THR A 397 -1.26 8.54 13.60
C THR A 397 0.14 9.14 13.50
N THR A 398 1.16 8.35 13.80
CA THR A 398 2.57 8.74 13.70
C THR A 398 2.93 9.04 12.24
N TRP A 399 2.66 8.11 11.33
CA TRP A 399 2.98 8.28 9.90
C TRP A 399 2.24 9.45 9.27
N ASN A 400 0.97 9.69 9.63
CA ASN A 400 0.23 10.87 9.17
C ASN A 400 0.87 12.20 9.58
N ALA A 401 1.56 12.23 10.72
CA ALA A 401 2.30 13.41 11.16
C ALA A 401 3.67 13.56 10.49
N GLU A 402 4.27 12.46 10.04
CA GLU A 402 5.58 12.41 9.39
C GLU A 402 5.52 12.64 7.87
N ILE A 403 4.44 12.18 7.21
CA ILE A 403 4.30 12.27 5.75
C ILE A 403 4.46 13.69 5.21
N PRO A 404 3.85 14.77 5.75
CA PRO A 404 4.02 16.09 5.17
C PRO A 404 5.48 16.57 5.09
N PRO A 405 6.29 16.56 6.16
CA PRO A 405 7.70 16.93 6.06
C PRO A 405 8.52 15.92 5.24
N ALA A 406 8.17 14.63 5.27
CA ALA A 406 8.83 13.61 4.46
C ALA A 406 8.57 13.80 2.96
N MET A 407 7.33 14.11 2.57
CA MET A 407 6.97 14.44 1.19
C MET A 407 7.68 15.71 0.70
N GLN A 408 7.74 16.74 1.54
CA GLN A 408 8.48 17.96 1.22
C GLN A 408 9.97 17.67 0.98
N TRP A 409 10.58 16.86 1.82
CA TRP A 409 11.98 16.46 1.66
C TRP A 409 12.16 15.63 0.39
N LEU A 410 11.31 14.63 0.15
CA LEU A 410 11.33 13.75 -1.01
C LEU A 410 11.22 14.54 -2.32
N THR A 411 10.15 15.35 -2.46
CA THR A 411 9.88 16.10 -3.69
C THR A 411 10.93 17.14 -4.02
N ASN A 412 11.60 17.70 -2.99
CA ASN A 412 12.69 18.65 -3.17
C ASN A 412 14.04 18.00 -3.45
N THR A 413 14.20 16.72 -3.10
CA THR A 413 15.41 15.93 -3.38
C THR A 413 15.37 15.32 -4.78
N LEU A 414 14.22 14.85 -5.23
CA LEU A 414 14.01 14.31 -6.57
C LEU A 414 14.27 15.38 -7.65
N ARG A 415 14.83 14.95 -8.79
CA ARG A 415 15.19 15.83 -9.91
C ARG A 415 14.56 15.36 -11.20
N SER A 416 13.87 16.25 -11.90
CA SER A 416 13.46 16.04 -13.29
C SER A 416 14.66 16.13 -14.21
N SER A 417 14.61 15.44 -15.35
CA SER A 417 15.52 15.59 -16.48
C SER A 417 15.30 16.93 -17.23
N THR A 418 14.10 17.50 -17.08
CA THR A 418 13.71 18.78 -17.67
C THR A 418 13.54 19.85 -16.58
N PRO A 419 13.86 21.13 -16.86
CA PRO A 419 13.61 22.20 -15.89
C PRO A 419 12.11 22.42 -15.67
N LEU A 420 11.74 22.85 -14.45
CA LEU A 420 10.38 23.31 -14.17
C LEU A 420 10.04 24.52 -15.04
N PRO A 421 8.86 24.55 -15.68
CA PRO A 421 8.40 25.66 -16.49
C PRO A 421 8.04 26.90 -15.67
#